data_c3506eec380bfcb9f5650a3694b51b5d
#
_entry.id   c3506eec380bfcb9f5650a3694b51b5d
#
_cell.length_a   1.000
_cell.length_b   1.000
_cell.length_c   1.000
_cell.angle_alpha   90.00
_cell.angle_beta   90.00
_cell.angle_gamma   90.00
#
_symmetry.space_group_name_H-M   'P 1'
#
loop_
_entity.id
_entity.type
_entity.pdbx_description
1 polymer ?
#
loop_
_entity_poly.entity_id
_entity_poly.type
_entity_poly.pdbx_seq_one_letter_code
_entity_poly.pdbx_strand_id
1 'polypeptide(L)'
;PGGWAELMSMSGEGVKIDIVGEEVIVKKSELGPAAAATVAGPPTGQYIEGLTITPSANCPVWLVEPKDYADGIVGGKSKSLSNLGFSTTLSTYAMMSETMRCGDLTVPTSNALPFGSFEKTLRADEDTLEKVAVATAAVAAADDAGDADLRRDALDVLRDIIVYRLKMPEDLKPVLQQAIVSYGGMATIEGVWRAIKKVWASKWNERAYLSRKACGVEEEELCMATLLMELVPAEYSFVLHTANPVTGNQNEVYGEVCVGLGEALVGNEPGNALSFTAQKVKGFPHNVRSLPSKPIAHVAQENTRTIIARSDSNGEDLEGFAGAGLYDSVVVDEPELKPVAYADEPLIWDAEKRSSMIRKLAELAVAIEVEMKSPQDIEGCIVGENFYILQSRPQVLH
;
A
#
# COMPACT_ATOMS: atom_id res chain seq x y z
N PRO A 1 -17.39 -37.26 12.02
CA PRO A 1 -16.91 -37.57 10.66
C PRO A 1 -17.91 -37.18 9.56
N GLY A 2 -19.12 -36.64 9.86
CA GLY A 2 -20.13 -36.28 8.86
C GLY A 2 -20.18 -34.80 8.46
N GLY A 3 -19.60 -33.91 9.23
CA GLY A 3 -19.81 -32.46 9.07
C GLY A 3 -19.16 -31.81 7.85
N TRP A 4 -18.08 -32.35 7.31
CA TRP A 4 -17.37 -31.74 6.18
C TRP A 4 -18.12 -31.86 4.85
N ALA A 5 -18.79 -32.98 4.61
CA ALA A 5 -19.57 -33.16 3.37
C ALA A 5 -20.79 -32.20 3.35
N GLU A 6 -21.39 -31.98 4.51
CA GLU A 6 -22.53 -31.07 4.68
C GLU A 6 -22.10 -29.60 4.53
N LEU A 7 -20.97 -29.22 5.13
CA LEU A 7 -20.35 -27.87 4.93
C LEU A 7 -20.00 -27.61 3.47
N MET A 8 -19.41 -28.58 2.78
CA MET A 8 -19.07 -28.42 1.35
C MET A 8 -20.30 -28.30 0.45
N SER A 9 -21.43 -28.91 0.86
CA SER A 9 -22.70 -28.77 0.14
C SER A 9 -23.31 -27.35 0.25
N MET A 10 -22.87 -26.56 1.23
CA MET A 10 -23.30 -25.17 1.47
C MET A 10 -22.40 -24.15 0.79
N SER A 11 -21.45 -24.59 -0.04
CA SER A 11 -20.55 -23.70 -0.77
C SER A 11 -21.34 -22.75 -1.67
N GLY A 12 -21.14 -21.44 -1.49
CA GLY A 12 -21.89 -20.39 -2.21
C GLY A 12 -23.18 -19.92 -1.55
N GLU A 13 -23.57 -20.49 -0.39
CA GLU A 13 -24.72 -20.06 0.38
C GLU A 13 -24.29 -19.29 1.65
N GLY A 14 -25.13 -18.36 2.10
CA GLY A 14 -24.95 -17.71 3.40
C GLY A 14 -25.13 -18.72 4.53
N VAL A 15 -24.22 -18.78 5.49
CA VAL A 15 -24.32 -19.65 6.67
C VAL A 15 -24.31 -18.82 7.95
N LYS A 16 -25.08 -19.24 8.93
CA LYS A 16 -25.04 -18.74 10.30
C LYS A 16 -24.26 -19.74 11.15
N ILE A 17 -23.27 -19.25 11.89
CA ILE A 17 -22.47 -20.06 12.81
C ILE A 17 -22.85 -19.66 14.23
N ASP A 18 -23.38 -20.62 14.97
CA ASP A 18 -23.68 -20.50 16.40
C ASP A 18 -22.65 -21.35 17.18
N ILE A 19 -22.02 -20.77 18.21
CA ILE A 19 -21.11 -21.50 19.11
C ILE A 19 -21.85 -21.71 20.44
N VAL A 20 -22.08 -22.97 20.80
CA VAL A 20 -22.76 -23.34 22.06
C VAL A 20 -21.84 -24.27 22.85
N GLY A 21 -21.15 -23.73 23.86
CA GLY A 21 -20.13 -24.47 24.60
C GLY A 21 -18.93 -24.84 23.73
N GLU A 22 -18.63 -26.12 23.60
CA GLU A 22 -17.57 -26.65 22.72
C GLU A 22 -18.10 -27.09 21.34
N GLU A 23 -19.38 -26.90 21.06
CA GLU A 23 -19.98 -27.26 19.78
C GLU A 23 -20.13 -26.08 18.86
N VAL A 24 -19.76 -26.27 17.59
CA VAL A 24 -19.97 -25.32 16.51
C VAL A 24 -21.12 -25.80 15.64
N ILE A 25 -22.22 -25.07 15.65
CA ILE A 25 -23.41 -25.38 14.87
C ILE A 25 -23.46 -24.47 13.66
N VAL A 26 -23.35 -25.05 12.46
CA VAL A 26 -23.47 -24.34 11.20
C VAL A 26 -24.84 -24.59 10.60
N LYS A 27 -25.59 -23.54 10.34
CA LYS A 27 -26.93 -23.59 9.72
C LYS A 27 -26.96 -22.75 8.46
N LYS A 28 -27.76 -23.17 7.48
CA LYS A 28 -28.09 -22.33 6.33
C LYS A 28 -28.75 -21.04 6.82
N SER A 29 -28.24 -19.88 6.37
CA SER A 29 -28.82 -18.59 6.72
C SER A 29 -30.14 -18.40 5.94
N GLU A 30 -31.19 -17.93 6.61
CA GLU A 30 -32.42 -17.49 5.95
C GLU A 30 -32.26 -16.14 5.23
N LEU A 31 -31.20 -15.41 5.53
CA LEU A 31 -30.72 -14.31 4.71
C LEU A 31 -30.14 -14.96 3.46
N GLY A 32 -30.77 -14.74 2.31
CA GLY A 32 -30.30 -15.22 1.01
C GLY A 32 -28.79 -15.05 0.83
N PRO A 33 -28.18 -15.60 -0.23
CA PRO A 33 -26.74 -15.50 -0.44
C PRO A 33 -26.32 -14.08 -0.13
N ALA A 34 -25.43 -13.90 0.85
CA ALA A 34 -24.85 -12.58 1.10
C ALA A 34 -24.48 -12.09 -0.28
N ALA A 35 -25.16 -11.06 -0.76
CA ALA A 35 -24.85 -10.43 -2.03
C ALA A 35 -23.34 -10.32 -1.95
N ALA A 36 -22.64 -11.06 -2.81
CA ALA A 36 -21.19 -11.03 -2.86
C ALA A 36 -20.90 -9.56 -2.67
N ALA A 37 -20.16 -9.23 -1.59
CA ALA A 37 -19.97 -7.83 -1.27
C ALA A 37 -19.41 -7.27 -2.56
N THR A 38 -20.30 -6.75 -3.38
CA THR A 38 -19.93 -5.93 -4.51
C THR A 38 -19.13 -4.88 -3.78
N VAL A 39 -17.82 -4.95 -3.92
CA VAL A 39 -16.97 -3.82 -3.60
C VAL A 39 -17.72 -2.68 -4.23
N ALA A 40 -18.39 -1.89 -3.37
CA ALA A 40 -19.19 -0.79 -3.86
C ALA A 40 -18.18 0.00 -4.67
N GLY A 41 -18.35 -0.02 -5.98
CA GLY A 41 -17.62 0.90 -6.84
C GLY A 41 -17.80 2.28 -6.23
N PRO A 42 -16.88 3.20 -6.37
CA PRO A 42 -17.01 4.55 -5.86
C PRO A 42 -18.41 5.02 -6.19
N PRO A 43 -19.13 5.67 -5.26
CA PRO A 43 -20.51 6.05 -5.46
C PRO A 43 -20.59 6.78 -6.80
N THR A 44 -21.35 6.23 -7.72
CA THR A 44 -21.55 6.77 -9.05
C THR A 44 -22.06 8.20 -8.88
N GLY A 45 -21.22 9.19 -9.17
CA GLY A 45 -21.61 10.60 -9.20
C GLY A 45 -20.84 11.57 -8.31
N GLN A 46 -19.85 11.17 -7.51
CA GLN A 46 -18.95 12.16 -6.94
C GLN A 46 -17.84 12.49 -7.95
N TYR A 47 -18.06 13.58 -8.69
CA TYR A 47 -16.99 14.32 -9.35
C TYR A 47 -15.93 14.63 -8.28
N ILE A 48 -14.68 14.24 -8.52
CA ILE A 48 -13.54 14.74 -7.75
C ILE A 48 -13.32 16.17 -8.27
N GLU A 49 -14.00 17.16 -7.67
CA GLU A 49 -13.66 18.56 -7.90
C GLU A 49 -12.23 18.78 -7.40
N GLY A 50 -11.32 19.05 -8.30
CA GLY A 50 -9.96 19.43 -7.98
C GLY A 50 -8.87 18.47 -8.44
N LEU A 51 -9.15 17.47 -9.26
CA LEU A 51 -8.10 16.73 -9.96
C LEU A 51 -7.44 17.65 -11.01
N THR A 52 -6.67 18.63 -10.56
CA THR A 52 -5.84 19.45 -11.47
C THR A 52 -4.58 18.66 -11.76
N ILE A 53 -4.69 17.79 -12.76
CA ILE A 53 -3.56 17.01 -13.26
C ILE A 53 -2.86 17.89 -14.29
N THR A 54 -1.70 18.40 -13.93
CA THR A 54 -0.80 18.99 -14.90
C THR A 54 0.14 17.88 -15.37
N PRO A 55 -0.05 17.34 -16.59
CA PRO A 55 0.92 16.41 -17.13
C PRO A 55 2.24 17.16 -17.29
N SER A 56 3.26 16.79 -16.54
CA SER A 56 4.61 17.28 -16.82
C SER A 56 5.09 16.56 -18.07
N ALA A 57 4.91 17.20 -19.23
CA ALA A 57 5.37 16.68 -20.51
C ALA A 57 6.90 16.62 -20.63
N ASN A 58 7.63 17.25 -19.72
CA ASN A 58 9.09 17.31 -19.68
C ASN A 58 9.61 16.82 -18.35
N CYS A 59 10.02 15.54 -18.31
CA CYS A 59 10.84 15.00 -17.25
C CYS A 59 12.31 15.33 -17.51
N PRO A 60 12.90 16.34 -16.85
CA PRO A 60 14.29 16.76 -17.13
C PRO A 60 15.30 15.79 -16.55
N VAL A 61 14.94 15.06 -15.50
CA VAL A 61 15.79 14.13 -14.77
C VAL A 61 15.09 12.77 -14.63
N TRP A 62 15.88 11.68 -14.51
CA TRP A 62 15.32 10.35 -14.32
C TRP A 62 14.97 10.03 -12.87
N LEU A 63 15.71 10.60 -11.91
CA LEU A 63 15.45 10.41 -10.48
C LEU A 63 15.47 11.75 -9.76
N VAL A 64 14.59 11.88 -8.80
CA VAL A 64 14.55 12.99 -7.84
C VAL A 64 14.77 12.45 -6.42
N GLU A 65 15.42 13.24 -5.59
CA GLU A 65 15.68 12.94 -4.19
C GLU A 65 14.56 13.49 -3.30
N PRO A 66 14.39 12.98 -2.06
CA PRO A 66 13.32 13.43 -1.16
C PRO A 66 13.24 14.95 -0.94
N LYS A 67 14.37 15.64 -0.93
CA LYS A 67 14.42 17.11 -0.79
C LYS A 67 13.76 17.87 -1.94
N ASP A 68 13.66 17.23 -3.11
CA ASP A 68 13.13 17.79 -4.35
C ASP A 68 11.70 17.26 -4.68
N TYR A 69 11.09 16.48 -3.78
CA TYR A 69 9.72 16.01 -3.96
C TYR A 69 8.74 17.19 -3.87
N ALA A 70 8.01 17.43 -4.94
CA ALA A 70 7.07 18.55 -5.04
C ALA A 70 5.83 18.19 -5.87
N ASP A 71 4.79 19.02 -5.74
CA ASP A 71 3.60 18.92 -6.57
C ASP A 71 3.94 19.01 -8.06
N GLY A 72 3.31 18.17 -8.87
CA GLY A 72 3.56 18.08 -10.30
C GLY A 72 4.89 17.41 -10.69
N ILE A 73 5.73 17.01 -9.72
CA ILE A 73 6.96 16.24 -9.94
C ILE A 73 6.75 14.79 -9.54
N VAL A 74 6.21 14.55 -8.34
CA VAL A 74 5.94 13.21 -7.77
C VAL A 74 4.54 13.19 -7.16
N GLY A 75 4.04 11.99 -6.81
CA GLY A 75 2.74 11.82 -6.22
C GLY A 75 2.69 12.00 -4.69
N GLY A 76 1.55 11.67 -4.11
CA GLY A 76 1.26 11.86 -2.69
C GLY A 76 2.14 11.03 -1.77
N LYS A 77 2.46 9.79 -2.15
CA LYS A 77 3.29 8.91 -1.33
C LYS A 77 4.71 9.46 -1.12
N SER A 78 5.37 9.88 -2.21
CA SER A 78 6.71 10.48 -2.12
C SER A 78 6.69 11.76 -1.30
N LYS A 79 5.75 12.66 -1.55
CA LYS A 79 5.62 13.93 -0.81
C LYS A 79 5.38 13.71 0.67
N SER A 80 4.48 12.80 1.03
CA SER A 80 4.18 12.47 2.42
C SER A 80 5.43 11.97 3.16
N LEU A 81 6.21 11.06 2.55
CA LEU A 81 7.46 10.59 3.13
C LEU A 81 8.49 11.70 3.29
N SER A 82 8.62 12.59 2.30
CA SER A 82 9.52 13.75 2.40
C SER A 82 9.11 14.66 3.56
N ASN A 83 7.83 15.00 3.67
CA ASN A 83 7.33 15.85 4.75
C ASN A 83 7.64 15.24 6.13
N LEU A 84 7.44 13.94 6.30
CA LEU A 84 7.74 13.25 7.55
C LEU A 84 9.25 13.15 7.82
N GLY A 85 10.05 12.85 6.79
CA GLY A 85 11.49 12.70 6.92
C GLY A 85 12.24 14.00 7.27
N PHE A 86 11.70 15.15 6.86
CA PHE A 86 12.26 16.48 7.17
C PHE A 86 11.51 17.21 8.28
N SER A 87 10.55 16.57 8.94
CA SER A 87 9.74 17.22 9.98
C SER A 87 10.56 17.54 11.23
N THR A 88 10.65 18.83 11.54
CA THR A 88 11.19 19.32 12.81
C THR A 88 10.24 19.07 13.97
N THR A 89 8.94 19.04 13.70
CA THR A 89 7.88 18.78 14.69
C THR A 89 8.00 17.35 15.20
N LEU A 90 8.12 16.35 14.31
CA LEU A 90 8.29 14.95 14.69
C LEU A 90 9.60 14.73 15.44
N SER A 91 10.70 15.35 15.00
CA SER A 91 11.98 15.30 15.68
C SER A 91 11.88 15.88 17.10
N THR A 92 11.21 17.03 17.26
CA THR A 92 10.99 17.66 18.55
C THR A 92 10.06 16.83 19.44
N TYR A 93 9.01 16.25 18.86
CA TYR A 93 8.09 15.38 19.58
C TYR A 93 8.81 14.16 20.15
N ALA A 94 9.61 13.48 19.34
CA ALA A 94 10.42 12.35 19.78
C ALA A 94 11.40 12.71 20.91
N MET A 95 11.97 13.94 20.91
CA MET A 95 12.84 14.42 21.98
C MET A 95 12.08 14.69 23.30
N MET A 96 10.81 15.07 23.24
CA MET A 96 9.98 15.41 24.41
C MET A 96 9.17 14.23 24.93
N SER A 97 9.10 13.14 24.15
CA SER A 97 8.35 11.94 24.51
C SER A 97 8.97 11.22 25.73
N GLU A 98 8.10 10.72 26.62
CA GLU A 98 8.51 9.85 27.74
C GLU A 98 8.75 8.41 27.27
N THR A 99 8.24 8.01 26.09
CA THR A 99 8.22 6.62 25.58
C THR A 99 9.06 6.43 24.34
N MET A 100 9.22 7.45 23.50
CA MET A 100 10.04 7.43 22.28
C MET A 100 11.34 8.22 22.50
N ARG A 101 12.44 7.72 21.92
CA ARG A 101 13.72 8.41 21.92
C ARG A 101 13.96 9.09 20.58
N CYS A 102 14.76 10.17 20.59
CA CYS A 102 15.24 10.78 19.35
C CYS A 102 16.05 9.73 18.57
N GLY A 103 15.63 9.46 17.31
CA GLY A 103 16.22 8.42 16.45
C GLY A 103 15.38 7.13 16.35
N ASP A 104 14.38 6.95 17.20
CA ASP A 104 13.49 5.79 17.12
C ASP A 104 12.53 5.88 15.91
N LEU A 105 12.33 7.07 15.35
CA LEU A 105 11.47 7.32 14.20
C LEU A 105 12.30 7.69 12.97
N THR A 106 12.08 7.00 11.87
CA THR A 106 12.73 7.27 10.59
C THR A 106 11.81 6.97 9.41
N VAL A 107 12.21 7.44 8.23
CA VAL A 107 11.64 7.04 6.94
C VAL A 107 12.71 6.28 6.16
N PRO A 108 12.34 5.27 5.35
CA PRO A 108 13.30 4.55 4.53
C PRO A 108 13.98 5.48 3.50
N THR A 109 15.19 5.11 3.11
CA THR A 109 15.87 5.75 1.98
C THR A 109 15.03 5.59 0.73
N SER A 110 14.83 6.68 -0.02
CA SER A 110 14.01 6.66 -1.22
C SER A 110 14.50 7.61 -2.31
N ASN A 111 14.13 7.29 -3.54
CA ASN A 111 14.21 8.16 -4.72
C ASN A 111 12.96 7.94 -5.56
N ALA A 112 12.57 8.88 -6.40
CA ALA A 112 11.42 8.70 -7.26
C ALA A 112 11.78 8.95 -8.73
N LEU A 113 11.24 8.08 -9.62
CA LEU A 113 11.11 8.44 -11.04
C LEU A 113 9.91 9.40 -11.13
N PRO A 114 10.12 10.66 -11.53
CA PRO A 114 9.07 11.67 -11.55
C PRO A 114 8.02 11.39 -12.63
N PHE A 115 6.91 12.13 -12.57
CA PHE A 115 5.92 12.15 -13.63
C PHE A 115 6.57 12.44 -14.98
N GLY A 116 6.07 11.79 -16.03
CA GLY A 116 6.63 11.88 -17.39
C GLY A 116 7.77 10.89 -17.68
N SER A 117 8.29 10.16 -16.67
CA SER A 117 9.35 9.16 -16.89
C SER A 117 8.88 7.99 -17.75
N PHE A 118 7.65 7.52 -17.55
CA PHE A 118 7.04 6.47 -18.38
C PHE A 118 6.88 6.93 -19.83
N GLU A 119 6.30 8.09 -20.04
CA GLU A 119 6.04 8.67 -21.36
C GLU A 119 7.33 8.98 -22.10
N LYS A 120 8.37 9.46 -21.39
CA LYS A 120 9.71 9.67 -21.94
C LYS A 120 10.33 8.35 -22.41
N THR A 121 10.21 7.30 -21.58
CA THR A 121 10.71 5.97 -21.91
C THR A 121 9.98 5.39 -23.13
N LEU A 122 8.66 5.48 -23.15
CA LEU A 122 7.83 4.95 -24.23
C LEU A 122 8.13 5.64 -25.57
N ARG A 123 8.31 6.97 -25.58
CA ARG A 123 8.70 7.73 -26.77
C ARG A 123 10.07 7.37 -27.31
N ALA A 124 10.99 6.89 -26.46
CA ALA A 124 12.31 6.43 -26.87
C ALA A 124 12.32 5.02 -27.49
N ASP A 125 11.21 4.26 -27.40
CA ASP A 125 11.05 2.90 -27.95
C ASP A 125 9.85 2.87 -28.92
N GLU A 126 10.09 3.31 -30.16
CA GLU A 126 9.06 3.45 -31.21
C GLU A 126 8.28 2.14 -31.46
N ASP A 127 8.96 0.98 -31.46
CA ASP A 127 8.32 -0.32 -31.65
C ASP A 127 7.32 -0.65 -30.52
N THR A 128 7.70 -0.35 -29.27
CA THR A 128 6.81 -0.55 -28.12
C THR A 128 5.70 0.50 -28.09
N LEU A 129 5.99 1.73 -28.47
CA LEU A 129 4.99 2.81 -28.56
C LEU A 129 3.86 2.45 -29.53
N GLU A 130 4.20 1.93 -30.74
CA GLU A 130 3.18 1.51 -31.71
C GLU A 130 2.31 0.38 -31.16
N LYS A 131 2.92 -0.62 -30.51
CA LYS A 131 2.17 -1.75 -29.91
C LYS A 131 1.26 -1.30 -28.77
N VAL A 132 1.70 -0.38 -27.93
CA VAL A 132 0.88 0.21 -26.87
C VAL A 132 -0.31 0.95 -27.47
N ALA A 133 -0.11 1.75 -28.54
CA ALA A 133 -1.20 2.46 -29.20
C ALA A 133 -2.25 1.51 -29.76
N VAL A 134 -1.83 0.41 -30.41
CA VAL A 134 -2.74 -0.63 -30.92
C VAL A 134 -3.52 -1.31 -29.79
N ALA A 135 -2.84 -1.67 -28.70
CA ALA A 135 -3.49 -2.32 -27.56
C ALA A 135 -4.49 -1.36 -26.84
N THR A 136 -4.12 -0.08 -26.68
CA THR A 136 -5.04 0.93 -26.13
C THR A 136 -6.30 1.08 -27.01
N ALA A 137 -6.16 1.08 -28.33
CA ALA A 137 -7.30 1.12 -29.24
C ALA A 137 -8.18 -0.14 -29.11
N ALA A 138 -7.60 -1.31 -28.86
CA ALA A 138 -8.35 -2.55 -28.62
C ALA A 138 -9.16 -2.47 -27.30
N VAL A 139 -8.60 -1.88 -26.24
CA VAL A 139 -9.33 -1.64 -24.98
C VAL A 139 -10.52 -0.73 -25.21
N ALA A 140 -10.34 0.38 -25.95
CA ALA A 140 -11.42 1.30 -26.26
C ALA A 140 -12.53 0.63 -27.08
N ALA A 141 -12.17 -0.18 -28.10
CA ALA A 141 -13.13 -0.91 -28.91
C ALA A 141 -13.93 -1.95 -28.10
N ALA A 142 -13.31 -2.61 -27.13
CA ALA A 142 -14.00 -3.55 -26.23
C ALA A 142 -14.96 -2.83 -25.28
N ASP A 143 -14.60 -1.64 -24.78
CA ASP A 143 -15.50 -0.78 -23.99
C ASP A 143 -16.72 -0.34 -24.80
N ASP A 144 -16.51 0.12 -26.03
CA ASP A 144 -17.60 0.56 -26.93
C ASP A 144 -18.55 -0.59 -27.27
N ALA A 145 -18.03 -1.82 -27.35
CA ALA A 145 -18.82 -3.03 -27.55
C ALA A 145 -19.54 -3.49 -26.27
N GLY A 146 -19.20 -2.96 -25.10
CA GLY A 146 -19.72 -3.39 -23.79
C GLY A 146 -19.26 -4.79 -23.39
N ASP A 147 -18.15 -5.28 -23.98
CA ASP A 147 -17.62 -6.62 -23.75
C ASP A 147 -16.54 -6.59 -22.65
N ALA A 148 -16.94 -7.00 -21.44
CA ALA A 148 -16.06 -6.96 -20.26
C ALA A 148 -14.91 -7.98 -20.34
N ASP A 149 -15.13 -9.14 -20.96
CA ASP A 149 -14.09 -10.17 -21.09
C ASP A 149 -13.05 -9.75 -22.11
N LEU A 150 -13.50 -9.26 -23.28
CA LEU A 150 -12.59 -8.73 -24.29
C LEU A 150 -11.79 -7.53 -23.78
N ARG A 151 -12.41 -6.63 -22.97
CA ARG A 151 -11.70 -5.53 -22.33
C ARG A 151 -10.62 -6.02 -21.38
N ARG A 152 -10.91 -7.03 -20.56
CA ARG A 152 -9.92 -7.61 -19.63
C ARG A 152 -8.73 -8.20 -20.38
N ASP A 153 -8.99 -8.98 -21.43
CA ASP A 153 -7.95 -9.56 -22.25
C ASP A 153 -7.09 -8.47 -22.92
N ALA A 154 -7.71 -7.41 -23.44
CA ALA A 154 -7.00 -6.29 -24.05
C ALA A 154 -6.13 -5.51 -23.03
N LEU A 155 -6.63 -5.30 -21.79
CA LEU A 155 -5.86 -4.70 -20.70
C LEU A 155 -4.67 -5.57 -20.31
N ASP A 156 -4.84 -6.90 -20.27
CA ASP A 156 -3.75 -7.83 -19.98
C ASP A 156 -2.67 -7.78 -21.05
N VAL A 157 -3.05 -7.78 -22.32
CA VAL A 157 -2.12 -7.62 -23.46
C VAL A 157 -1.35 -6.30 -23.36
N LEU A 158 -2.03 -5.20 -23.04
CA LEU A 158 -1.40 -3.88 -22.88
C LEU A 158 -0.37 -3.88 -21.75
N ARG A 159 -0.70 -4.46 -20.60
CA ARG A 159 0.23 -4.61 -19.48
C ARG A 159 1.43 -5.46 -19.84
N ASP A 160 1.21 -6.59 -20.52
CA ASP A 160 2.28 -7.49 -20.98
C ASP A 160 3.25 -6.81 -21.94
N ILE A 161 2.75 -5.98 -22.85
CA ILE A 161 3.60 -5.19 -23.75
C ILE A 161 4.54 -4.30 -22.94
N ILE A 162 4.04 -3.58 -21.94
CA ILE A 162 4.85 -2.69 -21.10
C ILE A 162 5.87 -3.49 -20.30
N VAL A 163 5.45 -4.56 -19.63
CA VAL A 163 6.32 -5.35 -18.75
C VAL A 163 7.41 -6.09 -19.54
N TYR A 164 7.08 -6.67 -20.69
CA TYR A 164 7.99 -7.58 -21.38
C TYR A 164 8.68 -7.00 -22.61
N ARG A 165 8.18 -5.87 -23.19
CA ARG A 165 8.75 -5.29 -24.42
C ARG A 165 9.46 -3.97 -24.20
N LEU A 166 8.98 -3.12 -23.27
CA LEU A 166 9.54 -1.78 -23.06
C LEU A 166 11.03 -1.88 -22.68
N LYS A 167 11.87 -1.21 -23.46
CA LYS A 167 13.32 -1.18 -23.28
C LYS A 167 13.73 -0.10 -22.32
N MET A 168 14.78 -0.36 -21.55
CA MET A 168 15.37 0.63 -20.66
C MET A 168 16.16 1.66 -21.50
N PRO A 169 15.92 2.96 -21.34
CA PRO A 169 16.76 4.00 -21.96
C PRO A 169 18.21 3.90 -21.47
N GLU A 170 19.15 4.10 -22.38
CA GLU A 170 20.59 3.99 -22.09
C GLU A 170 21.06 5.01 -21.05
N ASP A 171 20.47 6.21 -21.03
CA ASP A 171 20.77 7.27 -20.08
C ASP A 171 20.12 7.06 -18.69
N LEU A 172 19.08 6.21 -18.58
CA LEU A 172 18.49 5.79 -17.31
C LEU A 172 19.36 4.78 -16.56
N LYS A 173 20.01 3.87 -17.31
CA LYS A 173 20.75 2.75 -16.72
C LYS A 173 21.80 3.15 -15.69
N PRO A 174 22.72 4.11 -15.93
CA PRO A 174 23.71 4.52 -14.94
C PRO A 174 23.07 5.19 -13.72
N VAL A 175 21.95 5.87 -13.88
CA VAL A 175 21.22 6.54 -12.79
C VAL A 175 20.60 5.50 -11.85
N LEU A 176 19.96 4.46 -12.40
CA LEU A 176 19.43 3.35 -11.59
C LEU A 176 20.54 2.57 -10.89
N GLN A 177 21.68 2.35 -11.55
CA GLN A 177 22.83 1.68 -10.93
C GLN A 177 23.33 2.47 -9.71
N GLN A 178 23.43 3.77 -9.82
CA GLN A 178 23.83 4.64 -8.70
C GLN A 178 22.81 4.58 -7.54
N ALA A 179 21.51 4.61 -7.84
CA ALA A 179 20.46 4.48 -6.85
C ALA A 179 20.54 3.11 -6.14
N ILE A 180 20.70 2.01 -6.89
CA ILE A 180 20.84 0.66 -6.30
C ILE A 180 22.02 0.61 -5.31
N VAL A 181 23.15 1.22 -5.64
CA VAL A 181 24.30 1.30 -4.74
C VAL A 181 23.96 2.05 -3.45
N SER A 182 23.19 3.13 -3.52
CA SER A 182 22.77 3.89 -2.33
C SER A 182 21.85 3.10 -1.40
N TYR A 183 21.11 2.11 -1.92
CA TYR A 183 20.28 1.18 -1.13
C TYR A 183 21.04 -0.04 -0.61
N GLY A 184 22.36 -0.12 -0.80
CA GLY A 184 23.18 -1.25 -0.36
C GLY A 184 23.65 -2.19 -1.48
N GLY A 185 23.26 -1.94 -2.73
CA GLY A 185 23.86 -2.53 -3.94
C GLY A 185 23.51 -3.98 -4.24
N MET A 186 22.50 -4.57 -3.60
CA MET A 186 22.21 -6.00 -3.74
C MET A 186 21.18 -6.32 -4.83
N ALA A 187 20.25 -5.40 -5.10
CA ALA A 187 19.26 -5.59 -6.16
C ALA A 187 19.90 -5.54 -7.58
N THR A 188 19.41 -6.39 -8.48
CA THR A 188 19.87 -6.34 -9.89
C THR A 188 19.15 -5.23 -10.64
N ILE A 189 19.83 -4.61 -11.59
CA ILE A 189 19.24 -3.57 -12.42
C ILE A 189 18.06 -4.08 -13.24
N GLU A 190 18.12 -5.32 -13.71
CA GLU A 190 17.04 -6.01 -14.43
C GLU A 190 15.82 -6.22 -13.52
N GLY A 191 16.05 -6.58 -12.25
CA GLY A 191 15.00 -6.73 -11.25
C GLY A 191 14.30 -5.40 -10.95
N VAL A 192 15.07 -4.34 -10.69
CA VAL A 192 14.55 -2.99 -10.45
C VAL A 192 13.78 -2.49 -11.68
N TRP A 193 14.34 -2.66 -12.88
CA TRP A 193 13.68 -2.25 -14.11
C TRP A 193 12.35 -2.99 -14.34
N ARG A 194 12.32 -4.30 -14.05
CA ARG A 194 11.09 -5.10 -14.13
C ARG A 194 10.04 -4.58 -13.14
N ALA A 195 10.45 -4.26 -11.90
CA ALA A 195 9.56 -3.72 -10.89
C ALA A 195 8.96 -2.37 -11.32
N ILE A 196 9.79 -1.45 -11.83
CA ILE A 196 9.34 -0.15 -12.38
C ILE A 196 8.29 -0.37 -13.49
N LYS A 197 8.56 -1.27 -14.46
CA LYS A 197 7.62 -1.55 -15.54
C LYS A 197 6.30 -2.14 -15.06
N LYS A 198 6.33 -3.01 -14.05
CA LYS A 198 5.11 -3.54 -13.42
C LYS A 198 4.29 -2.43 -12.75
N VAL A 199 4.96 -1.51 -12.03
CA VAL A 199 4.29 -0.35 -11.44
C VAL A 199 3.64 0.52 -12.52
N TRP A 200 4.34 0.84 -13.61
CA TRP A 200 3.75 1.60 -14.72
C TRP A 200 2.57 0.86 -15.38
N ALA A 201 2.72 -0.46 -15.60
CA ALA A 201 1.67 -1.28 -16.17
C ALA A 201 0.42 -1.37 -15.29
N SER A 202 0.54 -1.19 -13.97
CA SER A 202 -0.59 -1.22 -13.04
C SER A 202 -1.62 -0.13 -13.27
N LYS A 203 -1.28 0.94 -14.02
CA LYS A 203 -2.21 1.94 -14.53
C LYS A 203 -3.39 1.29 -15.30
N TRP A 204 -3.15 0.14 -15.91
CA TRP A 204 -4.11 -0.65 -16.68
C TRP A 204 -4.57 -1.93 -15.97
N ASN A 205 -4.41 -2.03 -14.66
CA ASN A 205 -5.13 -3.01 -13.86
C ASN A 205 -6.64 -2.76 -14.04
N GLU A 206 -7.44 -3.81 -14.19
CA GLU A 206 -8.87 -3.64 -14.48
C GLU A 206 -9.57 -2.72 -13.47
N ARG A 207 -9.26 -2.87 -12.17
CA ARG A 207 -9.80 -1.98 -11.13
C ARG A 207 -9.38 -0.52 -11.30
N ALA A 208 -8.11 -0.28 -11.61
CA ALA A 208 -7.59 1.08 -11.81
C ALA A 208 -8.23 1.72 -13.05
N TYR A 209 -8.32 0.96 -14.14
CA TYR A 209 -8.96 1.39 -15.37
C TYR A 209 -10.43 1.77 -15.16
N LEU A 210 -11.22 0.88 -14.53
CA LEU A 210 -12.63 1.11 -14.27
C LEU A 210 -12.88 2.27 -13.31
N SER A 211 -12.05 2.38 -12.26
CA SER A 211 -12.12 3.51 -11.30
C SER A 211 -11.86 4.84 -12.00
N ARG A 212 -10.81 4.90 -12.83
CA ARG A 212 -10.49 6.10 -13.62
C ARG A 212 -11.66 6.51 -14.54
N LYS A 213 -12.22 5.55 -15.28
CA LYS A 213 -13.38 5.78 -16.17
C LYS A 213 -14.60 6.27 -15.40
N ALA A 214 -14.88 5.67 -14.23
CA ALA A 214 -16.01 6.08 -13.38
C ALA A 214 -15.86 7.52 -12.86
N CYS A 215 -14.61 7.98 -12.64
CA CYS A 215 -14.30 9.35 -12.24
C CYS A 215 -14.23 10.33 -13.42
N GLY A 216 -14.39 9.89 -14.66
CA GLY A 216 -14.32 10.73 -15.86
C GLY A 216 -12.91 11.28 -16.13
N VAL A 217 -11.86 10.62 -15.62
CA VAL A 217 -10.46 11.00 -15.83
C VAL A 217 -9.96 10.38 -17.12
N GLU A 218 -9.45 11.21 -18.03
CA GLU A 218 -8.85 10.73 -19.27
C GLU A 218 -7.49 10.03 -19.00
N GLU A 219 -7.08 9.17 -19.93
CA GLU A 219 -5.87 8.37 -19.74
C GLU A 219 -4.61 9.23 -19.67
N GLU A 220 -4.54 10.28 -20.45
CA GLU A 220 -3.43 11.22 -20.53
C GLU A 220 -3.31 12.11 -19.29
N GLU A 221 -4.40 12.25 -18.55
CA GLU A 221 -4.43 13.02 -17.31
C GLU A 221 -3.83 12.23 -16.14
N LEU A 222 -3.89 10.90 -16.18
CA LEU A 222 -3.35 10.04 -15.14
C LEU A 222 -1.86 9.76 -15.38
N CYS A 223 -1.01 10.42 -14.59
CA CYS A 223 0.43 10.24 -14.60
C CYS A 223 0.88 9.28 -13.49
N MET A 224 1.91 8.48 -13.77
CA MET A 224 2.48 7.52 -12.83
C MET A 224 3.95 7.84 -12.56
N ALA A 225 4.24 8.45 -11.42
CA ALA A 225 5.58 8.44 -10.86
C ALA A 225 5.83 7.06 -10.18
N THR A 226 7.08 6.74 -9.93
CA THR A 226 7.43 5.50 -9.22
C THR A 226 8.36 5.82 -8.07
N LEU A 227 7.90 5.57 -6.85
CA LEU A 227 8.72 5.66 -5.66
C LEU A 227 9.56 4.39 -5.52
N LEU A 228 10.88 4.51 -5.63
CA LEU A 228 11.83 3.47 -5.26
C LEU A 228 12.22 3.68 -3.81
N MET A 229 12.00 2.68 -2.98
CA MET A 229 12.23 2.76 -1.55
C MET A 229 12.98 1.52 -1.06
N GLU A 230 13.88 1.69 -0.10
CA GLU A 230 14.52 0.59 0.60
C GLU A 230 13.45 -0.29 1.27
N LEU A 231 13.49 -1.60 1.04
CA LEU A 231 12.65 -2.53 1.78
C LEU A 231 13.25 -2.75 3.18
N VAL A 232 12.56 -2.25 4.18
CA VAL A 232 12.96 -2.44 5.57
C VAL A 232 12.66 -3.86 6.01
N PRO A 233 13.64 -4.64 6.55
CA PRO A 233 13.44 -6.03 6.99
C PRO A 233 12.64 -6.08 8.30
N ALA A 234 11.34 -5.85 8.21
CA ALA A 234 10.45 -5.70 9.35
C ALA A 234 10.36 -6.94 10.23
N GLU A 235 10.52 -6.77 11.55
CA GLU A 235 10.11 -7.75 12.57
C GLU A 235 8.59 -7.73 12.74
N TYR A 236 8.02 -6.53 12.77
CA TYR A 236 6.58 -6.28 12.80
C TYR A 236 6.21 -5.17 11.82
N SER A 237 5.04 -5.28 11.21
CA SER A 237 4.45 -4.20 10.43
C SER A 237 3.14 -3.77 11.03
N PHE A 238 2.79 -2.50 10.84
CA PHE A 238 1.57 -1.93 11.42
C PHE A 238 0.82 -1.03 10.44
N VAL A 239 -0.49 -0.96 10.66
CA VAL A 239 -1.37 0.06 10.09
C VAL A 239 -2.03 0.79 11.24
N LEU A 240 -2.03 2.13 11.21
CA LEU A 240 -2.65 2.98 12.23
C LEU A 240 -3.62 3.94 11.57
N HIS A 241 -4.81 4.02 12.12
CA HIS A 241 -5.78 5.06 11.81
C HIS A 241 -5.86 6.02 12.97
N THR A 242 -5.62 7.31 12.72
CA THR A 242 -5.66 8.30 13.80
C THR A 242 -7.07 8.69 14.19
N ALA A 243 -8.09 8.39 13.39
CA ALA A 243 -9.48 8.34 13.83
C ALA A 243 -9.97 6.89 13.71
N ASN A 244 -10.78 6.41 14.65
CA ASN A 244 -11.26 5.03 14.61
C ASN A 244 -12.15 4.82 13.37
N PRO A 245 -11.76 3.95 12.39
CA PRO A 245 -12.49 3.79 11.13
C PRO A 245 -13.84 3.12 11.30
N VAL A 246 -14.07 2.41 12.42
CA VAL A 246 -15.32 1.69 12.69
C VAL A 246 -16.36 2.60 13.36
N THR A 247 -15.91 3.45 14.29
CA THR A 247 -16.81 4.30 15.11
C THR A 247 -16.81 5.76 14.69
N GLY A 248 -15.87 6.20 13.85
CA GLY A 248 -15.65 7.60 13.50
C GLY A 248 -15.04 8.45 14.65
N ASN A 249 -14.67 7.84 15.78
CA ASN A 249 -14.16 8.56 16.95
C ASN A 249 -12.76 9.14 16.66
N GLN A 250 -12.67 10.45 16.55
CA GLN A 250 -11.41 11.17 16.30
C GLN A 250 -10.48 11.25 17.52
N ASN A 251 -10.98 10.92 18.72
CA ASN A 251 -10.19 10.90 19.95
C ASN A 251 -9.60 9.50 20.25
N GLU A 252 -9.65 8.60 19.27
CA GLU A 252 -9.21 7.22 19.44
C GLU A 252 -8.36 6.79 18.23
N VAL A 253 -7.16 6.33 18.51
CA VAL A 253 -6.33 5.63 17.50
C VAL A 253 -6.80 4.19 17.40
N TYR A 254 -6.95 3.68 16.18
CA TYR A 254 -7.10 2.27 15.88
C TYR A 254 -5.82 1.76 15.24
N GLY A 255 -5.34 0.59 15.64
CA GLY A 255 -4.12 0.02 15.08
C GLY A 255 -4.18 -1.48 14.89
N GLU A 256 -3.47 -1.95 13.88
CA GLU A 256 -3.24 -3.36 13.59
C GLU A 256 -1.75 -3.62 13.45
N VAL A 257 -1.28 -4.76 13.99
CA VAL A 257 0.12 -5.19 13.92
C VAL A 257 0.19 -6.65 13.50
N CYS A 258 1.07 -6.99 12.57
CA CYS A 258 1.42 -8.37 12.22
C CYS A 258 2.90 -8.64 12.36
N VAL A 259 3.27 -9.91 12.39
CA VAL A 259 4.66 -10.37 12.33
C VAL A 259 5.16 -10.29 10.91
N GLY A 260 6.37 -9.75 10.70
CA GLY A 260 7.01 -9.60 9.40
C GLY A 260 6.54 -8.40 8.61
N LEU A 261 6.63 -8.48 7.29
CA LEU A 261 6.28 -7.43 6.34
C LEU A 261 4.76 -7.20 6.25
N GLY A 262 4.36 -6.00 5.82
CA GLY A 262 2.99 -5.52 5.81
C GLY A 262 2.05 -6.21 4.82
N GLU A 263 2.56 -6.99 3.88
CA GLU A 263 1.74 -7.76 2.92
C GLU A 263 0.68 -8.61 3.60
N ALA A 264 1.01 -9.18 4.77
CA ALA A 264 0.06 -9.97 5.56
C ALA A 264 -1.12 -9.14 6.08
N LEU A 265 -0.99 -7.82 6.30
CA LEU A 265 -2.08 -6.93 6.71
C LEU A 265 -2.99 -6.57 5.53
N VAL A 266 -2.40 -6.22 4.38
CA VAL A 266 -3.13 -5.72 3.20
C VAL A 266 -3.64 -6.82 2.28
N GLY A 267 -3.03 -8.01 2.31
CA GLY A 267 -3.34 -9.16 1.45
C GLY A 267 -4.58 -9.96 1.85
N ASN A 268 -5.31 -9.56 2.90
CA ASN A 268 -6.46 -10.29 3.43
C ASN A 268 -6.19 -11.78 3.71
N GLU A 269 -4.99 -12.11 4.19
CA GLU A 269 -4.59 -13.46 4.54
C GLU A 269 -5.34 -13.97 5.77
N PRO A 270 -5.56 -15.31 5.88
CA PRO A 270 -6.24 -15.91 7.03
C PRO A 270 -5.63 -15.52 8.37
N GLY A 271 -6.47 -15.52 9.41
CA GLY A 271 -6.06 -15.15 10.77
C GLY A 271 -6.17 -13.66 11.07
N ASN A 272 -5.95 -13.31 12.33
CA ASN A 272 -6.07 -11.95 12.83
C ASN A 272 -4.70 -11.27 12.95
N ALA A 273 -4.67 -9.97 12.78
CA ALA A 273 -3.61 -9.12 13.31
C ALA A 273 -3.81 -8.91 14.83
N LEU A 274 -2.77 -8.50 15.55
CA LEU A 274 -2.98 -7.81 16.82
C LEU A 274 -3.74 -6.53 16.50
N SER A 275 -4.97 -6.38 16.98
CA SER A 275 -5.71 -5.14 16.81
C SER A 275 -6.01 -4.48 18.15
N PHE A 276 -5.98 -3.15 18.17
CA PHE A 276 -6.17 -2.38 19.39
C PHE A 276 -6.84 -1.04 19.12
N THR A 277 -7.39 -0.45 20.19
CA THR A 277 -7.79 0.95 20.23
C THR A 277 -7.07 1.65 21.38
N ALA A 278 -6.65 2.90 21.19
CA ALA A 278 -6.00 3.70 22.21
C ALA A 278 -6.57 5.12 22.25
N GLN A 279 -6.88 5.60 23.46
CA GLN A 279 -7.40 6.97 23.66
C GLN A 279 -6.26 7.99 23.50
N LYS A 280 -6.52 9.10 22.81
CA LYS A 280 -5.57 10.20 22.61
C LYS A 280 -5.48 11.11 23.85
N VAL A 281 -5.19 10.52 25.00
CA VAL A 281 -4.98 11.20 26.28
C VAL A 281 -3.67 10.73 26.90
N LYS A 282 -3.16 11.47 27.88
CA LYS A 282 -1.90 11.14 28.55
C LYS A 282 -1.86 9.66 28.97
N GLY A 283 -0.77 8.97 28.60
CA GLY A 283 -0.53 7.56 28.91
C GLY A 283 -1.21 6.58 27.96
N PHE A 284 -1.97 7.04 26.97
CA PHE A 284 -2.62 6.23 25.94
C PHE A 284 -3.28 4.95 26.47
N PRO A 285 -4.31 5.07 27.36
CA PRO A 285 -5.06 3.90 27.78
C PRO A 285 -5.66 3.20 26.57
N HIS A 286 -5.51 1.88 26.52
CA HIS A 286 -5.80 1.09 25.33
C HIS A 286 -6.50 -0.22 25.64
N ASN A 287 -7.19 -0.75 24.64
CA ASN A 287 -7.84 -2.04 24.66
C ASN A 287 -7.33 -2.89 23.49
N VAL A 288 -6.89 -4.11 23.79
CA VAL A 288 -6.59 -5.12 22.78
C VAL A 288 -7.91 -5.75 22.31
N ARG A 289 -8.16 -5.74 21.01
CA ARG A 289 -9.35 -6.28 20.37
C ARG A 289 -9.16 -7.70 19.91
N SER A 290 -8.00 -8.00 19.30
CA SER A 290 -7.60 -9.34 18.90
C SER A 290 -6.10 -9.55 19.13
N LEU A 291 -5.72 -10.79 19.39
CA LEU A 291 -4.31 -11.22 19.37
C LEU A 291 -3.93 -11.73 17.97
N PRO A 292 -2.63 -11.66 17.58
CA PRO A 292 -2.20 -12.10 16.27
C PRO A 292 -2.34 -13.62 16.13
N SER A 293 -2.84 -14.05 14.97
CA SER A 293 -3.02 -15.47 14.63
C SER A 293 -2.83 -15.78 13.15
N LYS A 294 -2.25 -14.86 12.37
CA LYS A 294 -1.91 -15.12 10.97
C LYS A 294 -0.84 -16.21 10.88
N PRO A 295 -1.11 -17.35 10.18
CA PRO A 295 -0.20 -18.50 10.24
C PRO A 295 1.12 -18.29 9.52
N ILE A 296 1.17 -17.35 8.58
CA ILE A 296 2.32 -17.07 7.71
C ILE A 296 2.75 -15.62 7.88
N ALA A 297 4.05 -15.41 8.00
CA ALA A 297 4.69 -14.10 7.90
C ALA A 297 5.45 -13.99 6.58
N HIS A 298 5.38 -12.82 5.95
CA HIS A 298 6.27 -12.44 4.87
C HIS A 298 7.54 -11.87 5.49
N VAL A 299 8.69 -12.44 5.16
CA VAL A 299 9.97 -12.07 5.76
C VAL A 299 10.95 -11.67 4.65
N ALA A 300 11.60 -10.53 4.82
CA ALA A 300 12.69 -10.16 3.90
C ALA A 300 13.77 -11.24 3.91
N GLN A 301 14.33 -11.55 2.74
CA GLN A 301 15.40 -12.54 2.64
C GLN A 301 16.60 -12.12 3.49
N GLU A 302 17.22 -13.05 4.20
CA GLU A 302 18.38 -12.76 5.05
C GLU A 302 19.55 -12.20 4.23
N ASN A 303 20.18 -11.16 4.78
CA ASN A 303 21.33 -10.47 4.17
C ASN A 303 21.02 -9.80 2.81
N THR A 304 19.76 -9.63 2.42
CA THR A 304 19.41 -8.86 1.24
C THR A 304 18.91 -7.47 1.65
N ARG A 305 19.52 -6.43 1.06
CA ARG A 305 18.93 -5.09 1.01
C ARG A 305 18.27 -4.95 -0.34
N THR A 306 16.98 -5.14 -0.38
CA THR A 306 16.20 -5.07 -1.61
C THR A 306 15.40 -3.78 -1.68
N ILE A 307 14.79 -3.57 -2.81
CA ILE A 307 14.04 -2.35 -3.15
C ILE A 307 12.59 -2.73 -3.38
N ILE A 308 11.70 -1.88 -2.92
CA ILE A 308 10.31 -1.89 -3.34
C ILE A 308 10.05 -0.71 -4.28
N ALA A 309 9.46 -0.99 -5.44
CA ALA A 309 8.93 0.02 -6.35
C ALA A 309 7.45 0.18 -6.06
N ARG A 310 7.02 1.40 -5.70
CA ARG A 310 5.63 1.71 -5.34
C ARG A 310 5.03 2.67 -6.35
N SER A 311 3.77 2.46 -6.68
CA SER A 311 2.99 3.44 -7.43
C SER A 311 2.93 4.77 -6.68
N ASP A 312 3.03 5.85 -7.40
CA ASP A 312 2.95 7.20 -6.87
C ASP A 312 2.24 8.10 -7.90
N SER A 313 0.97 7.74 -8.16
CA SER A 313 0.14 8.38 -9.17
C SER A 313 -0.40 9.72 -8.66
N ASN A 314 -0.64 10.63 -9.59
CA ASN A 314 -1.39 11.86 -9.31
C ASN A 314 -2.90 11.60 -9.05
N GLY A 315 -3.38 10.38 -9.25
CA GLY A 315 -4.73 9.90 -8.92
C GLY A 315 -4.81 9.08 -7.63
N GLU A 316 -3.72 9.00 -6.85
CA GLU A 316 -3.69 8.34 -5.53
C GLU A 316 -3.63 9.37 -4.41
N ASP A 317 -4.08 8.96 -3.21
CA ASP A 317 -3.96 9.73 -1.97
C ASP A 317 -4.60 11.15 -2.04
N LEU A 318 -5.67 11.28 -2.81
CA LEU A 318 -6.45 12.50 -2.91
C LEU A 318 -7.44 12.61 -1.77
N GLU A 319 -7.68 13.83 -1.29
CA GLU A 319 -8.67 14.10 -0.26
C GLU A 319 -10.07 13.63 -0.72
N GLY A 320 -10.70 12.76 0.05
CA GLY A 320 -12.02 12.20 -0.26
C GLY A 320 -12.01 11.04 -1.28
N PHE A 321 -10.86 10.64 -1.82
CA PHE A 321 -10.74 9.51 -2.74
C PHE A 321 -9.77 8.45 -2.22
N ALA A 322 -10.27 7.26 -1.96
CA ALA A 322 -9.44 6.13 -1.56
C ALA A 322 -8.91 5.39 -2.79
N GLY A 323 -7.74 5.81 -3.30
CA GLY A 323 -7.02 5.10 -4.37
C GLY A 323 -6.28 3.83 -3.89
N ALA A 324 -6.52 3.40 -2.65
CA ALA A 324 -5.84 2.25 -2.06
C ALA A 324 -6.05 0.96 -2.86
N GLY A 325 -4.96 0.28 -3.17
CA GLY A 325 -4.99 -1.01 -3.85
C GLY A 325 -5.40 -0.97 -5.32
N LEU A 326 -5.49 0.22 -5.95
CA LEU A 326 -5.72 0.33 -7.39
C LEU A 326 -4.48 -0.03 -8.19
N TYR A 327 -3.31 0.39 -7.72
CA TYR A 327 -2.03 0.24 -8.38
C TYR A 327 -1.09 -0.65 -7.58
N ASP A 328 -0.05 -1.17 -8.24
CA ASP A 328 0.83 -2.17 -7.67
C ASP A 328 2.00 -1.55 -6.91
N SER A 329 2.41 -2.23 -5.84
CA SER A 329 3.72 -2.13 -5.23
C SER A 329 4.47 -3.44 -5.50
N VAL A 330 5.72 -3.34 -5.96
CA VAL A 330 6.49 -4.50 -6.44
C VAL A 330 7.82 -4.58 -5.71
N VAL A 331 7.99 -5.58 -4.88
CA VAL A 331 9.29 -5.90 -4.27
C VAL A 331 10.18 -6.54 -5.33
N VAL A 332 11.45 -6.12 -5.41
CA VAL A 332 12.40 -6.62 -6.42
C VAL A 332 12.77 -8.08 -6.17
N ASP A 333 13.05 -8.42 -4.92
CA ASP A 333 13.34 -9.79 -4.48
C ASP A 333 12.19 -10.24 -3.58
N GLU A 334 11.45 -11.25 -4.01
CA GLU A 334 10.23 -11.69 -3.33
C GLU A 334 10.51 -12.13 -1.89
N PRO A 335 9.66 -11.73 -0.93
CA PRO A 335 9.79 -12.16 0.46
C PRO A 335 9.67 -13.67 0.61
N GLU A 336 10.32 -14.21 1.62
CA GLU A 336 10.11 -15.60 2.05
C GLU A 336 8.83 -15.71 2.87
N LEU A 337 8.07 -16.79 2.65
CA LEU A 337 6.92 -17.14 3.48
C LEU A 337 7.36 -18.06 4.61
N LYS A 338 7.26 -17.59 5.86
CA LYS A 338 7.65 -18.39 7.04
C LYS A 338 6.46 -18.60 7.98
N PRO A 339 6.26 -19.83 8.51
CA PRO A 339 5.28 -20.07 9.56
C PRO A 339 5.60 -19.24 10.81
N VAL A 340 4.59 -18.64 11.43
CA VAL A 340 4.76 -17.88 12.67
C VAL A 340 4.73 -18.81 13.87
N ALA A 341 5.79 -18.80 14.69
CA ALA A 341 5.90 -19.60 15.91
C ALA A 341 5.23 -18.88 17.09
N TYR A 342 3.93 -18.92 17.18
CA TYR A 342 3.14 -18.23 18.21
C TYR A 342 3.39 -18.72 19.64
N ALA A 343 3.99 -19.89 19.82
CA ALA A 343 4.39 -20.36 21.13
C ALA A 343 5.43 -19.46 21.82
N ASP A 344 6.26 -18.79 21.00
CA ASP A 344 7.35 -17.94 21.47
C ASP A 344 7.12 -16.45 21.10
N GLU A 345 5.95 -16.11 20.52
CA GLU A 345 5.67 -14.75 20.03
C GLU A 345 5.37 -13.78 21.19
N PRO A 346 6.23 -12.76 21.42
CA PRO A 346 6.06 -11.82 22.54
C PRO A 346 4.74 -11.06 22.51
N LEU A 347 4.18 -10.76 21.32
CA LEU A 347 2.89 -10.07 21.20
C LEU A 347 1.73 -10.87 21.80
N ILE A 348 1.88 -12.19 22.01
CA ILE A 348 0.91 -13.03 22.68
C ILE A 348 1.18 -13.14 24.17
N TRP A 349 2.44 -13.45 24.55
CA TRP A 349 2.75 -13.87 25.91
C TRP A 349 3.25 -12.76 26.80
N ASP A 350 3.87 -11.69 26.24
CA ASP A 350 4.39 -10.56 26.99
C ASP A 350 3.41 -9.38 26.93
N ALA A 351 2.55 -9.31 27.93
CA ALA A 351 1.55 -8.24 28.02
C ALA A 351 2.17 -6.85 28.24
N GLU A 352 3.36 -6.78 28.89
CA GLU A 352 4.05 -5.52 29.15
C GLU A 352 4.70 -5.00 27.87
N LYS A 353 5.42 -5.85 27.13
CA LYS A 353 6.00 -5.52 25.82
C LYS A 353 4.90 -5.10 24.83
N ARG A 354 3.82 -5.85 24.75
CA ARG A 354 2.66 -5.53 23.90
C ARG A 354 2.06 -4.17 24.28
N SER A 355 1.83 -3.91 25.56
CA SER A 355 1.27 -2.64 26.04
C SER A 355 2.24 -1.47 25.78
N SER A 356 3.54 -1.67 25.93
CA SER A 356 4.56 -0.67 25.61
C SER A 356 4.55 -0.34 24.11
N MET A 357 4.52 -1.35 23.25
CA MET A 357 4.43 -1.17 21.79
C MET A 357 3.18 -0.40 21.40
N ILE A 358 2.00 -0.75 21.93
CA ILE A 358 0.74 -0.06 21.63
C ILE A 358 0.82 1.41 22.01
N ARG A 359 1.37 1.74 23.19
CA ARG A 359 1.52 3.14 23.61
C ARG A 359 2.44 3.92 22.67
N LYS A 360 3.58 3.36 22.27
CA LYS A 360 4.50 3.98 21.31
C LYS A 360 3.83 4.22 19.96
N LEU A 361 3.10 3.23 19.44
CA LEU A 361 2.36 3.35 18.18
C LEU A 361 1.26 4.40 18.26
N ALA A 362 0.50 4.46 19.35
CA ALA A 362 -0.54 5.47 19.54
C ALA A 362 0.06 6.89 19.65
N GLU A 363 1.16 7.03 20.35
CA GLU A 363 1.90 8.28 20.47
C GLU A 363 2.43 8.75 19.10
N LEU A 364 3.01 7.83 18.32
CA LEU A 364 3.48 8.06 16.96
C LEU A 364 2.34 8.53 16.04
N ALA A 365 1.20 7.84 16.11
CA ALA A 365 0.02 8.20 15.31
C ALA A 365 -0.44 9.64 15.57
N VAL A 366 -0.51 10.05 16.85
CA VAL A 366 -0.88 11.41 17.24
C VAL A 366 0.15 12.43 16.75
N ALA A 367 1.45 12.13 16.85
CA ALA A 367 2.49 13.03 16.40
C ALA A 367 2.40 13.28 14.88
N ILE A 368 2.15 12.22 14.09
CA ILE A 368 1.96 12.32 12.64
C ILE A 368 0.68 13.10 12.30
N GLU A 369 -0.42 12.84 13.00
CA GLU A 369 -1.67 13.60 12.80
C GLU A 369 -1.48 15.11 13.04
N VAL A 370 -0.73 15.49 14.09
CA VAL A 370 -0.41 16.89 14.39
C VAL A 370 0.43 17.50 13.26
N GLU A 371 1.43 16.79 12.75
CA GLU A 371 2.26 17.25 11.63
C GLU A 371 1.44 17.43 10.36
N MET A 372 0.62 16.43 10.03
CA MET A 372 -0.16 16.42 8.80
C MET A 372 -1.46 17.23 8.88
N LYS A 373 -1.82 17.69 10.09
CA LYS A 373 -3.00 18.57 10.39
C LYS A 373 -4.36 17.97 10.01
N SER A 374 -4.44 16.67 9.84
CA SER A 374 -5.67 15.94 9.54
C SER A 374 -5.55 14.49 9.99
N PRO A 375 -6.68 13.79 10.20
CA PRO A 375 -6.65 12.36 10.46
C PRO A 375 -5.88 11.60 9.39
N GLN A 376 -5.06 10.62 9.81
CA GLN A 376 -4.14 9.90 8.94
C GLN A 376 -4.38 8.39 8.98
N ASP A 377 -4.18 7.77 7.83
CA ASP A 377 -3.96 6.34 7.62
C ASP A 377 -2.45 6.15 7.41
N ILE A 378 -1.81 5.41 8.33
CA ILE A 378 -0.36 5.31 8.45
C ILE A 378 0.05 3.85 8.30
N GLU A 379 0.97 3.57 7.38
CA GLU A 379 1.63 2.28 7.25
C GLU A 379 3.06 2.41 7.75
N GLY A 380 3.52 1.42 8.50
CA GLY A 380 4.88 1.41 8.99
C GLY A 380 5.35 0.04 9.46
N CYS A 381 6.60 -0.01 9.92
CA CYS A 381 7.18 -1.23 10.44
C CYS A 381 8.17 -0.97 11.58
N ILE A 382 8.54 -2.04 12.27
CA ILE A 382 9.41 -2.03 13.45
C ILE A 382 10.56 -2.98 13.19
N VAL A 383 11.78 -2.50 13.46
CA VAL A 383 13.01 -3.31 13.49
C VAL A 383 13.74 -2.99 14.81
N GLY A 384 13.78 -3.95 15.72
CA GLY A 384 14.27 -3.71 17.08
C GLY A 384 13.46 -2.64 17.80
N GLU A 385 14.09 -1.53 18.15
CA GLU A 385 13.43 -0.37 18.78
C GLU A 385 13.07 0.75 17.79
N ASN A 386 13.41 0.60 16.50
CA ASN A 386 13.22 1.63 15.48
C ASN A 386 11.86 1.47 14.78
N PHE A 387 11.16 2.59 14.60
CA PHE A 387 9.89 2.71 13.88
C PHE A 387 10.13 3.37 12.54
N TYR A 388 9.75 2.69 11.48
CA TYR A 388 9.84 3.19 10.10
C TYR A 388 8.45 3.53 9.59
N ILE A 389 8.26 4.76 9.13
CA ILE A 389 7.03 5.14 8.44
C ILE A 389 7.21 4.90 6.95
N LEU A 390 6.36 4.04 6.40
CA LEU A 390 6.39 3.63 5.01
C LEU A 390 5.42 4.42 4.14
N GLN A 391 4.34 4.92 4.74
CA GLN A 391 3.34 5.77 4.11
C GLN A 391 2.51 6.48 5.17
N SER A 392 2.06 7.70 4.87
CA SER A 392 0.97 8.38 5.59
C SER A 392 0.11 9.12 4.57
N ARG A 393 -1.20 9.03 4.73
CA ARG A 393 -2.16 9.71 3.86
C ARG A 393 -3.38 10.18 4.66
N PRO A 394 -4.12 11.20 4.16
CA PRO A 394 -5.37 11.61 4.78
C PRO A 394 -6.32 10.42 4.89
N GLN A 395 -6.87 10.23 6.08
CA GLN A 395 -7.86 9.19 6.33
C GLN A 395 -9.22 9.63 5.79
N VAL A 396 -9.84 8.78 4.96
CA VAL A 396 -11.23 8.98 4.52
C VAL A 396 -12.15 8.61 5.68
N LEU A 397 -12.86 9.57 6.22
CA LEU A 397 -13.88 9.38 7.26
C LEU A 397 -15.25 9.26 6.60
N HIS A 398 -16.00 8.21 6.91
CA HIS A 398 -17.35 7.95 6.41
C HIS A 398 -18.42 8.34 7.42
#